data_eaf827116658f947204f47f52045d10c
#
_entry.id   eaf827116658f947204f47f52045d10c
#
_cell.length_a   1.000
_cell.length_b   1.000
_cell.length_c   1.000
_cell.angle_alpha   90.00
_cell.angle_beta   90.00
_cell.angle_gamma   90.00
#
_symmetry.space_group_name_H-M   'P 1'
#
loop_
_entity.id
_entity.type
_entity.pdbx_description
1 polymer ?
#
loop_
_entity_poly.entity_id
_entity_poly.type
_entity_poly.pdbx_seq_one_letter_code
_entity_poly.pdbx_strand_id
1 'polypeptide(L)'
;RGESSGSSDRKKSEFVTMCESRVVTAHGIFNSNNTTQGEINMTAYTVRDAKIEDAQRILEIYAYYVENTAITFEYDVPSKEEFKQRMRMTMQKYPYLVIEKEGRVYGYAYAGPFKERAAYDWACELSIYVDHAAKKCGLGKQLYAALTERLKQMGITNLYACIGYPQTEDEYLDKNSEQFHEHLGFQTVGTFHRCGYKFNRWY
;
A
#
# COMPACT_ATOMS: atom_id res chain seq x y z
N ARG A 1 25.81 -35.77 40.43
CA ARG A 1 26.61 -35.98 39.23
C ARG A 1 25.63 -36.43 38.16
N GLY A 2 25.12 -35.53 37.42
CA GLY A 2 24.15 -35.79 36.38
C GLY A 2 24.61 -35.06 35.13
N GLU A 3 24.85 -35.78 34.08
CA GLU A 3 25.19 -35.28 32.79
C GLU A 3 23.92 -34.94 32.04
N SER A 4 23.80 -33.73 31.58
CA SER A 4 22.73 -33.27 30.69
C SER A 4 23.25 -33.32 29.25
N SER A 5 22.74 -34.26 28.48
CA SER A 5 22.94 -34.29 27.05
C SER A 5 21.97 -33.32 26.34
N GLY A 6 22.49 -32.20 25.91
CA GLY A 6 21.79 -31.28 25.03
C GLY A 6 21.83 -31.74 23.59
N SER A 7 20.69 -32.19 23.08
CA SER A 7 20.51 -32.49 21.68
C SER A 7 20.35 -31.19 20.88
N SER A 8 21.35 -30.88 20.08
CA SER A 8 21.36 -29.79 19.12
C SER A 8 20.80 -30.27 17.79
N ASP A 9 19.50 -30.21 17.64
CA ASP A 9 18.85 -30.36 16.32
C ASP A 9 18.89 -29.03 15.57
N ARG A 10 19.98 -28.76 14.88
CA ARG A 10 20.01 -27.79 13.80
C ARG A 10 19.39 -28.41 12.56
N LYS A 11 18.11 -28.12 12.37
CA LYS A 11 17.37 -28.49 11.16
C LYS A 11 17.94 -27.78 9.93
N LYS A 12 18.13 -28.61 8.94
CA LYS A 12 18.43 -28.44 7.54
C LYS A 12 17.94 -27.09 6.95
N SER A 13 18.82 -26.48 6.18
CA SER A 13 18.49 -25.37 5.28
C SER A 13 17.62 -25.86 4.14
N GLU A 14 16.32 -25.69 4.27
CA GLU A 14 15.45 -25.72 3.11
C GLU A 14 15.71 -24.46 2.29
N PHE A 15 15.79 -24.62 0.99
CA PHE A 15 15.88 -23.52 0.03
C PHE A 15 14.63 -22.66 0.16
N VAL A 16 14.67 -21.62 0.97
CA VAL A 16 13.62 -20.65 1.11
C VAL A 16 13.71 -19.76 -0.12
N THR A 17 12.66 -19.75 -0.93
CA THR A 17 12.49 -18.79 -2.02
C THR A 17 12.70 -17.39 -1.45
N MET A 18 13.70 -16.68 -1.96
CA MET A 18 14.03 -15.34 -1.46
C MET A 18 12.99 -14.35 -1.96
N CYS A 19 12.29 -13.73 -1.05
CA CYS A 19 11.39 -12.63 -1.33
C CYS A 19 11.93 -11.34 -0.73
N GLU A 20 11.60 -10.21 -1.34
CA GLU A 20 12.19 -8.90 -1.04
C GLU A 20 11.08 -7.85 -0.91
N SER A 21 11.27 -6.87 -0.05
CA SER A 21 10.44 -5.66 -0.07
C SER A 21 11.21 -4.52 -0.71
N ARG A 22 10.60 -3.85 -1.67
CA ARG A 22 11.21 -2.73 -2.39
C ARG A 22 10.65 -1.41 -1.93
N VAL A 23 11.54 -0.45 -1.75
CA VAL A 23 11.16 0.96 -1.62
C VAL A 23 11.26 1.59 -3.00
N VAL A 24 10.16 2.12 -3.48
CA VAL A 24 10.08 2.85 -4.74
C VAL A 24 9.79 4.32 -4.47
N THR A 25 10.32 5.21 -5.29
CA THR A 25 10.11 6.65 -5.18
C THR A 25 9.72 7.25 -6.50
N ALA A 26 8.91 8.29 -6.43
CA ALA A 26 8.64 9.19 -7.54
C ALA A 26 9.14 10.58 -7.19
N HIS A 27 10.13 11.06 -7.94
CA HIS A 27 10.68 12.39 -7.82
C HIS A 27 10.26 13.22 -9.02
N GLY A 28 9.58 14.35 -8.75
CA GLY A 28 9.24 15.32 -9.82
C GLY A 28 8.15 14.88 -10.82
N ILE A 29 7.31 13.89 -10.51
CA ILE A 29 6.19 13.45 -11.38
C ILE A 29 5.04 14.50 -11.43
N PHE A 30 5.32 15.76 -11.19
CA PHE A 30 4.32 16.82 -11.23
C PHE A 30 4.09 17.39 -12.64
N ASN A 31 4.41 16.66 -13.71
CA ASN A 31 4.07 17.06 -15.07
C ASN A 31 2.60 16.73 -15.37
N SER A 32 1.77 17.70 -15.06
CA SER A 32 0.37 17.74 -15.45
C SER A 32 0.24 18.19 -16.91
N ASN A 33 0.03 17.26 -17.81
CA ASN A 33 -0.65 17.55 -19.08
C ASN A 33 -1.50 16.34 -19.44
N ASN A 34 -2.74 16.32 -18.94
CA ASN A 34 -3.89 15.71 -19.59
C ASN A 34 -5.16 16.03 -18.79
N THR A 35 -5.63 17.25 -18.91
CA THR A 35 -7.01 17.59 -18.60
C THR A 35 -7.85 17.32 -19.84
N THR A 36 -8.34 16.13 -19.99
CA THR A 36 -9.46 15.86 -20.87
C THR A 36 -10.73 16.13 -20.07
N GLN A 37 -11.36 17.28 -20.29
CA GLN A 37 -12.77 17.48 -19.97
C GLN A 37 -13.58 16.51 -20.83
N GLY A 38 -14.05 15.45 -20.22
CA GLY A 38 -14.95 14.46 -20.84
C GLY A 38 -16.26 14.44 -20.05
N GLU A 39 -17.33 14.38 -20.78
CA GLU A 39 -18.75 14.36 -20.41
C GLU A 39 -19.03 13.62 -19.10
N ILE A 40 -19.93 14.19 -18.29
CA ILE A 40 -20.44 13.58 -17.05
C ILE A 40 -21.25 12.34 -17.44
N ASN A 41 -20.55 11.22 -17.51
CA ASN A 41 -21.18 9.92 -17.68
C ASN A 41 -21.55 9.43 -16.28
N MET A 42 -22.84 9.31 -15.97
CA MET A 42 -23.39 8.94 -14.65
C MET A 42 -22.95 7.53 -14.17
N THR A 43 -22.04 6.87 -14.86
CA THR A 43 -21.44 5.59 -14.50
C THR A 43 -19.96 5.69 -14.15
N ALA A 44 -19.41 6.89 -14.07
CA ALA A 44 -17.98 7.09 -13.80
C ALA A 44 -17.64 6.91 -12.31
N TYR A 45 -16.44 6.38 -12.04
CA TYR A 45 -15.87 6.38 -10.69
C TYR A 45 -15.48 7.80 -10.29
N THR A 46 -15.69 8.15 -9.02
CA THR A 46 -15.37 9.46 -8.45
C THR A 46 -14.41 9.31 -7.29
N VAL A 47 -13.37 10.13 -7.25
CA VAL A 47 -12.43 10.21 -6.11
C VAL A 47 -12.88 11.35 -5.19
N ARG A 48 -12.94 11.06 -3.89
CA ARG A 48 -13.26 12.04 -2.84
C ARG A 48 -12.44 11.78 -1.57
N ASP A 49 -12.46 12.75 -0.67
CA ASP A 49 -11.94 12.56 0.68
C ASP A 49 -12.72 11.45 1.40
N ALA A 50 -11.99 10.58 2.13
CA ALA A 50 -12.60 9.56 2.95
C ALA A 50 -13.28 10.18 4.17
N LYS A 51 -14.31 9.51 4.65
CA LYS A 51 -14.99 9.82 5.91
C LYS A 51 -14.82 8.66 6.87
N ILE A 52 -14.98 8.90 8.17
CA ILE A 52 -14.88 7.82 9.17
C ILE A 52 -15.97 6.76 8.98
N GLU A 53 -17.09 7.14 8.40
CA GLU A 53 -18.19 6.24 8.05
C GLU A 53 -17.78 5.22 6.97
N ASP A 54 -16.82 5.55 6.11
CA ASP A 54 -16.28 4.64 5.10
C ASP A 54 -15.44 3.50 5.70
N ALA A 55 -15.02 3.62 6.96
CA ALA A 55 -14.08 2.71 7.63
C ALA A 55 -14.51 1.24 7.53
N GLN A 56 -15.81 0.94 7.62
CA GLN A 56 -16.29 -0.43 7.49
C GLN A 56 -15.95 -1.01 6.12
N ARG A 57 -16.26 -0.26 5.06
CA ARG A 57 -16.03 -0.73 3.69
C ARG A 57 -14.54 -0.75 3.33
N ILE A 58 -13.77 0.23 3.80
CA ILE A 58 -12.32 0.28 3.62
C ILE A 58 -11.66 -0.91 4.33
N LEU A 59 -12.10 -1.24 5.54
CA LEU A 59 -11.60 -2.40 6.28
C LEU A 59 -11.93 -3.72 5.57
N GLU A 60 -13.10 -3.87 4.97
CA GLU A 60 -13.44 -5.04 4.15
C GLU A 60 -12.49 -5.21 2.95
N ILE A 61 -12.13 -4.11 2.29
CA ILE A 61 -11.14 -4.13 1.21
C ILE A 61 -9.78 -4.56 1.76
N TYR A 62 -9.36 -4.00 2.89
CA TYR A 62 -8.07 -4.29 3.52
C TYR A 62 -7.97 -5.73 4.04
N ALA A 63 -9.04 -6.23 4.64
CA ALA A 63 -9.11 -7.58 5.20
C ALA A 63 -8.73 -8.65 4.18
N TYR A 64 -9.18 -8.52 2.94
CA TYR A 64 -8.78 -9.44 1.87
C TYR A 64 -7.25 -9.51 1.72
N TYR A 65 -6.56 -8.38 1.77
CA TYR A 65 -5.11 -8.32 1.62
C TYR A 65 -4.38 -8.86 2.85
N VAL A 66 -4.93 -8.66 4.04
CA VAL A 66 -4.39 -9.24 5.27
C VAL A 66 -4.49 -10.77 5.24
N GLU A 67 -5.64 -11.29 4.88
CA GLU A 67 -5.93 -12.73 4.97
C GLU A 67 -5.35 -13.55 3.81
N ASN A 68 -5.22 -12.95 2.63
CA ASN A 68 -4.96 -13.72 1.40
C ASN A 68 -3.66 -13.32 0.68
N THR A 69 -2.92 -12.32 1.17
CA THR A 69 -1.73 -11.85 0.45
C THR A 69 -0.60 -11.47 1.39
N ALA A 70 0.62 -11.39 0.83
CA ALA A 70 1.79 -10.81 1.49
C ALA A 70 2.02 -9.34 1.05
N ILE A 71 1.02 -8.68 0.45
CA ILE A 71 1.07 -7.25 0.14
C ILE A 71 1.12 -6.39 1.41
N THR A 72 0.51 -6.86 2.49
CA THR A 72 0.66 -6.32 3.84
C THR A 72 1.16 -7.42 4.79
N PHE A 73 2.00 -7.03 5.75
CA PHE A 73 2.56 -7.96 6.72
C PHE A 73 1.78 -8.02 8.04
N GLU A 74 0.59 -7.45 8.11
CA GLU A 74 -0.31 -7.72 9.22
C GLU A 74 -0.78 -9.18 9.18
N TYR A 75 -0.78 -9.84 10.35
CA TYR A 75 -1.24 -11.22 10.49
C TYR A 75 -2.75 -11.29 10.67
N ASP A 76 -3.30 -10.36 11.44
CA ASP A 76 -4.71 -10.31 11.80
C ASP A 76 -5.37 -9.05 11.25
N VAL A 77 -6.63 -9.17 10.87
CA VAL A 77 -7.44 -8.03 10.48
C VAL A 77 -7.69 -7.17 11.71
N PRO A 78 -7.32 -5.87 11.71
CA PRO A 78 -7.58 -5.00 12.84
C PRO A 78 -9.07 -4.86 13.11
N SER A 79 -9.42 -4.59 14.36
CA SER A 79 -10.81 -4.28 14.71
C SER A 79 -11.26 -2.99 14.00
N LYS A 80 -12.58 -2.87 13.78
CA LYS A 80 -13.16 -1.67 13.15
C LYS A 80 -12.80 -0.39 13.92
N GLU A 81 -12.80 -0.44 15.24
CA GLU A 81 -12.50 0.74 16.05
C GLU A 81 -11.02 1.10 16.00
N GLU A 82 -10.14 0.13 15.99
CA GLU A 82 -8.70 0.35 15.76
C GLU A 82 -8.47 0.94 14.38
N PHE A 83 -9.11 0.40 13.34
CA PHE A 83 -8.97 0.90 11.96
C PHE A 83 -9.47 2.34 11.83
N LYS A 84 -10.62 2.68 12.44
CA LYS A 84 -11.11 4.07 12.53
C LYS A 84 -10.11 4.99 13.22
N GLN A 85 -9.46 4.51 14.28
CA GLN A 85 -8.45 5.30 14.99
C GLN A 85 -7.25 5.58 14.10
N ARG A 86 -6.75 4.58 13.36
CA ARG A 86 -5.68 4.75 12.37
C ARG A 86 -6.07 5.77 11.29
N MET A 87 -7.29 5.70 10.76
CA MET A 87 -7.81 6.66 9.79
C MET A 87 -7.83 8.08 10.37
N ARG A 88 -8.38 8.27 11.60
CA ARG A 88 -8.42 9.59 12.26
C ARG A 88 -7.03 10.18 12.42
N MET A 89 -6.06 9.39 12.86
CA MET A 89 -4.67 9.85 13.03
C MET A 89 -4.06 10.29 11.69
N THR A 90 -4.21 9.50 10.65
CA THR A 90 -3.70 9.83 9.32
C THR A 90 -4.34 11.10 8.77
N MET A 91 -5.66 11.21 8.87
CA MET A 91 -6.45 12.32 8.35
C MET A 91 -6.20 13.66 9.06
N GLN A 92 -5.54 13.67 10.22
CA GLN A 92 -5.13 14.92 10.89
C GLN A 92 -4.10 15.72 10.09
N LYS A 93 -3.25 15.06 9.31
CA LYS A 93 -2.15 15.70 8.60
C LYS A 93 -2.13 15.37 7.10
N TYR A 94 -2.54 14.17 6.73
CA TYR A 94 -2.38 13.67 5.37
C TYR A 94 -3.73 13.38 4.71
N PRO A 95 -3.81 13.52 3.38
CA PRO A 95 -5.00 13.15 2.63
C PRO A 95 -5.25 11.64 2.70
N TYR A 96 -6.51 11.30 2.85
CA TYR A 96 -7.03 9.94 2.81
C TYR A 96 -8.19 9.93 1.82
N LEU A 97 -8.03 9.27 0.69
CA LEU A 97 -8.96 9.32 -0.43
C LEU A 97 -9.61 7.97 -0.65
N VAL A 98 -10.85 8.01 -1.10
CA VAL A 98 -11.59 6.84 -1.60
C VAL A 98 -12.00 7.06 -3.05
N ILE A 99 -12.14 5.97 -3.79
CA ILE A 99 -12.77 5.96 -5.10
C ILE A 99 -14.08 5.18 -5.02
N GLU A 100 -15.15 5.81 -5.46
CA GLU A 100 -16.49 5.26 -5.35
C GLU A 100 -17.27 5.31 -6.66
N LYS A 101 -18.28 4.48 -6.73
CA LYS A 101 -19.30 4.50 -7.79
C LYS A 101 -20.62 4.12 -7.15
N GLU A 102 -21.69 4.92 -7.42
CA GLU A 102 -23.04 4.67 -6.93
C GLU A 102 -23.09 4.49 -5.39
N GLY A 103 -22.30 5.29 -4.66
CA GLY A 103 -22.23 5.24 -3.19
C GLY A 103 -21.45 4.08 -2.60
N ARG A 104 -20.86 3.21 -3.42
CA ARG A 104 -19.99 2.10 -2.97
C ARG A 104 -18.52 2.43 -3.20
N VAL A 105 -17.71 2.27 -2.18
CA VAL A 105 -16.25 2.41 -2.25
C VAL A 105 -15.63 1.16 -2.87
N TYR A 106 -14.72 1.37 -3.83
CA TYR A 106 -13.99 0.32 -4.57
C TYR A 106 -12.49 0.36 -4.34
N GLY A 107 -11.98 1.37 -3.66
CA GLY A 107 -10.56 1.47 -3.32
C GLY A 107 -10.29 2.71 -2.50
N TYR A 108 -9.11 2.75 -1.92
CA TYR A 108 -8.66 3.88 -1.14
C TYR A 108 -7.15 4.04 -1.25
N ALA A 109 -6.67 5.27 -1.05
CA ALA A 109 -5.26 5.58 -0.96
C ALA A 109 -5.05 6.69 0.06
N TYR A 110 -3.92 6.64 0.75
CA TYR A 110 -3.55 7.65 1.72
C TYR A 110 -2.04 7.86 1.74
N ALA A 111 -1.62 8.95 2.37
CA ALA A 111 -0.23 9.19 2.69
C ALA A 111 -0.01 9.11 4.20
N GLY A 112 1.22 8.84 4.58
CA GLY A 112 1.71 8.90 5.94
C GLY A 112 3.11 9.51 5.99
N PRO A 113 3.67 9.77 7.18
CA PRO A 113 5.02 10.29 7.30
C PRO A 113 6.01 9.25 6.78
N PHE A 114 6.98 9.68 5.95
CA PHE A 114 8.07 8.80 5.56
C PHE A 114 8.95 8.43 6.76
N LYS A 115 9.21 9.40 7.63
CA LYS A 115 9.93 9.26 8.92
C LYS A 115 9.37 10.28 9.91
N GLU A 116 9.52 10.01 11.21
CA GLU A 116 8.92 10.84 12.26
C GLU A 116 9.60 12.19 12.51
N ARG A 117 10.87 12.37 12.07
CA ARG A 117 11.61 13.62 12.33
C ARG A 117 11.19 14.72 11.37
N ALA A 118 11.01 15.95 11.86
CA ALA A 118 10.51 17.11 11.08
C ALA A 118 11.30 17.41 9.80
N ALA A 119 12.59 17.10 9.73
CA ALA A 119 13.38 17.26 8.51
C ALA A 119 12.88 16.39 7.33
N TYR A 120 12.05 15.38 7.59
CA TYR A 120 11.42 14.53 6.58
C TYR A 120 10.00 14.96 6.19
N ASP A 121 9.49 16.08 6.71
CA ASP A 121 8.12 16.57 6.43
C ASP A 121 7.89 16.91 4.95
N TRP A 122 8.92 16.97 4.14
CA TRP A 122 8.87 17.13 2.68
C TRP A 122 8.70 15.82 1.89
N ALA A 123 8.62 14.72 2.59
CA ALA A 123 8.50 13.37 2.03
C ALA A 123 7.38 12.59 2.73
N CYS A 124 6.68 11.75 1.99
CA CYS A 124 5.65 10.88 2.55
C CYS A 124 5.69 9.48 1.93
N GLU A 125 5.13 8.53 2.66
CA GLU A 125 4.89 7.17 2.18
C GLU A 125 3.43 7.04 1.74
N LEU A 126 3.22 6.40 0.60
CA LEU A 126 1.90 6.17 0.02
C LEU A 126 1.45 4.74 0.26
N SER A 127 0.17 4.58 0.51
CA SER A 127 -0.50 3.28 0.56
C SER A 127 -1.73 3.30 -0.33
N ILE A 128 -1.98 2.18 -1.03
CA ILE A 128 -3.13 2.04 -1.91
C ILE A 128 -3.66 0.60 -1.87
N TYR A 129 -4.97 0.48 -1.77
CA TYR A 129 -5.68 -0.79 -1.83
C TYR A 129 -6.95 -0.63 -2.68
N VAL A 130 -7.17 -1.56 -3.59
CA VAL A 130 -8.34 -1.59 -4.47
C VAL A 130 -9.10 -2.88 -4.23
N ASP A 131 -10.42 -2.83 -4.25
CA ASP A 131 -11.27 -4.03 -4.13
C ASP A 131 -10.78 -5.08 -5.13
N HIS A 132 -10.45 -6.26 -4.63
CA HIS A 132 -9.89 -7.36 -5.44
C HIS A 132 -10.80 -7.77 -6.59
N ALA A 133 -12.11 -7.56 -6.46
CA ALA A 133 -13.09 -7.82 -7.52
C ALA A 133 -13.11 -6.73 -8.61
N ALA A 134 -12.53 -5.55 -8.35
CA ALA A 134 -12.51 -4.40 -9.27
C ALA A 134 -11.12 -4.10 -9.86
N LYS A 135 -10.24 -5.09 -9.92
CA LYS A 135 -8.90 -4.95 -10.49
C LYS A 135 -8.93 -4.61 -11.99
N LYS A 136 -7.89 -3.94 -12.47
CA LYS A 136 -7.66 -3.56 -13.89
C LYS A 136 -8.68 -2.56 -14.48
N CYS A 137 -9.40 -1.82 -13.63
CA CYS A 137 -10.32 -0.75 -14.06
C CYS A 137 -9.70 0.65 -14.01
N GLY A 138 -8.39 0.77 -13.83
CA GLY A 138 -7.68 2.06 -13.74
C GLY A 138 -7.92 2.84 -12.43
N LEU A 139 -8.54 2.22 -11.43
CA LEU A 139 -8.91 2.88 -10.17
C LEU A 139 -7.69 3.37 -9.39
N GLY A 140 -6.63 2.56 -9.34
CA GLY A 140 -5.39 2.92 -8.66
C GLY A 140 -4.72 4.15 -9.28
N LYS A 141 -4.70 4.26 -10.62
CA LYS A 141 -4.17 5.43 -11.31
C LYS A 141 -4.93 6.71 -10.95
N GLN A 142 -6.26 6.65 -10.89
CA GLN A 142 -7.10 7.79 -10.52
C GLN A 142 -6.88 8.21 -9.07
N LEU A 143 -6.81 7.24 -8.14
CA LEU A 143 -6.51 7.49 -6.73
C LEU A 143 -5.14 8.16 -6.55
N TYR A 144 -4.09 7.61 -7.18
CA TYR A 144 -2.74 8.17 -7.05
C TYR A 144 -2.61 9.54 -7.72
N ALA A 145 -3.27 9.78 -8.84
CA ALA A 145 -3.28 11.09 -9.47
C ALA A 145 -3.89 12.16 -8.52
N ALA A 146 -5.05 11.86 -7.93
CA ALA A 146 -5.69 12.76 -6.98
C ALA A 146 -4.88 12.94 -5.68
N LEU A 147 -4.32 11.85 -5.15
CA LEU A 147 -3.49 11.88 -3.94
C LEU A 147 -2.23 12.72 -4.16
N THR A 148 -1.54 12.50 -5.28
CA THR A 148 -0.32 13.23 -5.64
C THR A 148 -0.57 14.73 -5.78
N GLU A 149 -1.69 15.13 -6.40
CA GLU A 149 -2.05 16.54 -6.51
C GLU A 149 -2.30 17.19 -5.14
N ARG A 150 -2.97 16.49 -4.22
CA ARG A 150 -3.15 16.99 -2.84
C ARG A 150 -1.82 17.15 -2.11
N LEU A 151 -0.93 16.17 -2.22
CA LEU A 151 0.38 16.19 -1.58
C LEU A 151 1.28 17.30 -2.15
N LYS A 152 1.22 17.55 -3.46
CA LYS A 152 1.88 18.66 -4.11
C LYS A 152 1.43 20.01 -3.54
N GLN A 153 0.13 20.21 -3.35
CA GLN A 153 -0.44 21.42 -2.73
C GLN A 153 0.03 21.61 -1.28
N MET A 154 0.36 20.53 -0.58
CA MET A 154 0.96 20.53 0.77
C MET A 154 2.47 20.82 0.77
N GLY A 155 3.12 20.92 -0.39
CA GLY A 155 4.57 21.13 -0.51
C GLY A 155 5.41 19.87 -0.39
N ILE A 156 4.79 18.68 -0.45
CA ILE A 156 5.53 17.41 -0.47
C ILE A 156 6.29 17.31 -1.79
N THR A 157 7.57 16.98 -1.72
CA THR A 157 8.49 16.92 -2.87
C THR A 157 8.87 15.51 -3.26
N ASN A 158 8.79 14.55 -2.32
CA ASN A 158 9.14 13.15 -2.57
C ASN A 158 8.04 12.21 -2.09
N LEU A 159 7.72 11.24 -2.92
CA LEU A 159 6.73 10.20 -2.66
C LEU A 159 7.45 8.84 -2.61
N TYR A 160 7.22 8.08 -1.57
CA TYR A 160 7.75 6.74 -1.40
C TYR A 160 6.60 5.74 -1.31
N ALA A 161 6.84 4.51 -1.70
CA ALA A 161 5.99 3.38 -1.38
C ALA A 161 6.86 2.17 -1.02
N CYS A 162 6.50 1.50 0.06
CA CYS A 162 7.04 0.19 0.42
C CYS A 162 6.14 -0.88 -0.19
N ILE A 163 6.70 -1.71 -1.06
CA ILE A 163 5.95 -2.76 -1.76
C ILE A 163 6.60 -4.12 -1.53
N GLY A 164 5.78 -5.14 -1.32
CA GLY A 164 6.23 -6.52 -1.34
C GLY A 164 6.69 -6.88 -2.76
N TYR A 165 7.87 -7.47 -2.88
CA TYR A 165 8.43 -7.87 -4.16
C TYR A 165 8.91 -9.33 -4.09
N PRO A 166 8.29 -10.24 -4.86
CA PRO A 166 8.76 -11.62 -4.94
C PRO A 166 9.84 -11.74 -6.02
N GLN A 167 10.96 -12.38 -5.72
CA GLN A 167 11.91 -12.79 -6.78
C GLN A 167 11.23 -13.78 -7.74
N THR A 168 10.49 -14.72 -7.17
CA THR A 168 9.60 -15.64 -7.88
C THR A 168 8.20 -15.45 -7.34
N GLU A 169 7.23 -15.21 -8.22
CA GLU A 169 5.83 -15.06 -7.83
C GLU A 169 5.30 -16.34 -7.17
N ASP A 170 4.43 -16.16 -6.19
CA ASP A 170 3.75 -17.24 -5.49
C ASP A 170 2.24 -16.94 -5.35
N GLU A 171 1.52 -17.82 -4.66
CA GLU A 171 0.08 -17.68 -4.46
C GLU A 171 -0.32 -16.46 -3.62
N TYR A 172 0.61 -15.85 -2.86
CA TYR A 172 0.35 -14.72 -1.95
C TYR A 172 0.90 -13.40 -2.46
N LEU A 173 1.87 -13.43 -3.39
CA LEU A 173 2.53 -12.22 -3.86
C LEU A 173 2.95 -12.34 -5.33
N ASP A 174 2.46 -11.44 -6.15
CA ASP A 174 2.83 -11.24 -7.54
C ASP A 174 3.60 -9.91 -7.74
N LYS A 175 4.05 -9.64 -8.96
CA LYS A 175 4.76 -8.40 -9.32
C LYS A 175 3.84 -7.26 -9.74
N ASN A 176 2.54 -7.42 -9.59
CA ASN A 176 1.56 -6.43 -10.05
C ASN A 176 1.74 -5.06 -9.36
N SER A 177 2.09 -5.05 -8.07
CA SER A 177 2.33 -3.79 -7.35
C SER A 177 3.57 -3.05 -7.87
N GLU A 178 4.67 -3.75 -8.14
CA GLU A 178 5.86 -3.15 -8.75
C GLU A 178 5.52 -2.56 -10.12
N GLN A 179 4.95 -3.37 -11.02
CA GLN A 179 4.58 -2.94 -12.36
C GLN A 179 3.63 -1.74 -12.36
N PHE A 180 2.68 -1.72 -11.43
CA PHE A 180 1.77 -0.59 -11.25
C PHE A 180 2.54 0.70 -10.90
N HIS A 181 3.47 0.64 -9.94
CA HIS A 181 4.26 1.80 -9.55
C HIS A 181 5.22 2.25 -10.64
N GLU A 182 5.88 1.32 -11.33
CA GLU A 182 6.75 1.63 -12.48
C GLU A 182 5.99 2.35 -13.60
N HIS A 183 4.77 1.91 -13.94
CA HIS A 183 3.90 2.57 -14.90
C HIS A 183 3.51 4.00 -14.50
N LEU A 184 3.53 4.31 -13.23
CA LEU A 184 3.32 5.66 -12.71
C LEU A 184 4.62 6.46 -12.57
N GLY A 185 5.76 5.91 -13.02
CA GLY A 185 7.06 6.57 -13.02
C GLY A 185 7.84 6.43 -11.71
N PHE A 186 7.42 5.58 -10.79
CA PHE A 186 8.22 5.27 -9.61
C PHE A 186 9.46 4.46 -10.00
N GLN A 187 10.56 4.69 -9.27
CA GLN A 187 11.82 3.99 -9.45
C GLN A 187 12.21 3.28 -8.17
N THR A 188 12.75 2.08 -8.28
CA THR A 188 13.30 1.36 -7.12
C THR A 188 14.53 2.09 -6.58
N VAL A 189 14.50 2.45 -5.31
CA VAL A 189 15.61 3.13 -4.61
C VAL A 189 16.29 2.26 -3.57
N GLY A 190 15.72 1.14 -3.24
CA GLY A 190 16.30 0.18 -2.31
C GLY A 190 15.47 -1.09 -2.19
N THR A 191 16.11 -2.15 -1.70
CA THR A 191 15.48 -3.44 -1.49
C THR A 191 15.88 -3.95 -0.11
N PHE A 192 14.90 -4.37 0.68
CA PHE A 192 15.09 -5.02 1.96
C PHE A 192 14.92 -6.53 1.79
N HIS A 193 15.95 -7.27 2.11
CA HIS A 193 15.90 -8.73 2.00
C HIS A 193 15.37 -9.34 3.30
N ARG A 194 14.38 -10.23 3.19
CA ARG A 194 13.81 -10.97 4.32
C ARG A 194 13.38 -10.06 5.47
N CYS A 195 12.68 -8.98 5.17
CA CYS A 195 12.25 -8.01 6.17
C CYS A 195 10.86 -8.31 6.75
N GLY A 196 10.05 -9.15 6.07
CA GLY A 196 8.74 -9.60 6.54
C GLY A 196 8.62 -11.11 6.49
N TYR A 197 7.90 -11.70 7.48
CA TYR A 197 7.61 -13.13 7.52
C TYR A 197 6.10 -13.34 7.59
N LYS A 198 5.53 -14.03 6.61
CA LYS A 198 4.10 -14.32 6.55
C LYS A 198 3.85 -15.61 5.77
N PHE A 199 2.77 -16.33 6.05
CA PHE A 199 2.43 -17.59 5.37
C PHE A 199 3.61 -18.60 5.35
N ASN A 200 4.38 -18.67 6.46
CA ASN A 200 5.58 -19.51 6.61
C ASN A 200 6.69 -19.20 5.59
N ARG A 201 6.78 -17.97 5.09
CA ARG A 201 7.80 -17.50 4.13
C ARG A 201 8.37 -16.15 4.54
N TRP A 202 9.59 -15.92 4.12
CA TRP A 202 10.24 -14.61 4.20
C TRP A 202 9.98 -13.82 2.91
N TYR A 203 9.63 -12.57 3.11
CA TYR A 203 9.46 -11.58 2.06
C TYR A 203 10.42 -10.42 2.26
#